data_196427cfe48530ab6ea61ea0cef2703d
#
_entry.id   196427cfe48530ab6ea61ea0cef2703d
#
_cell.length_a   1.000
_cell.length_b   1.000
_cell.length_c   1.000
_cell.angle_alpha   90.00
_cell.angle_beta   90.00
_cell.angle_gamma   90.00
#
_symmetry.space_group_name_H-M   'P 1'
#
loop_
_entity.id
_entity.type
_entity.pdbx_description
1 polymer ?
#
loop_
_entity_poly.entity_id
_entity_poly.type
_entity_poly.pdbx_seq_one_letter_code
_entity_poly.pdbx_strand_id
1 'polypeptide(L)'
;MNIPETKLPRIVVIGGGFGGVAFIKNMQKEAVQIVLFDRHNYHTFQPLLYQVSSASLEPDSIAYPLRKIFRKSKGFHFRMAMVNRVDSEAKKVYSSIGELDYDYLVIATGTRTNFFGNENVQKYSMPMKTVPQALNIRSLILQNIEEADICADLNERKKYLTFVIAGGGPTGVEMAGALAEFRKSILHHDYPFISESEMEVHLIEGGDRLLSAMSKT
;
A
#
# COMPACT_ATOMS: atom_id res chain seq x y z
N MET A 1 -16.28 -23.17 4.72
CA MET A 1 -15.89 -21.99 3.89
C MET A 1 -17.02 -21.47 2.97
N ASN A 2 -18.05 -22.21 2.78
CA ASN A 2 -19.24 -21.86 1.96
C ASN A 2 -18.87 -21.48 0.51
N ILE A 3 -18.06 -22.30 -0.16
CA ILE A 3 -17.82 -22.25 -1.60
C ILE A 3 -18.64 -23.38 -2.22
N PRO A 4 -19.47 -23.13 -3.25
CA PRO A 4 -20.26 -24.18 -3.89
C PRO A 4 -19.36 -25.26 -4.51
N GLU A 5 -19.80 -26.51 -4.43
CA GLU A 5 -19.19 -27.59 -5.19
C GLU A 5 -19.41 -27.38 -6.68
N THR A 6 -18.45 -27.84 -7.48
CA THR A 6 -18.48 -27.67 -8.94
C THR A 6 -17.78 -28.83 -9.63
N LYS A 7 -18.20 -29.08 -10.89
CA LYS A 7 -17.46 -29.96 -11.81
C LYS A 7 -16.44 -29.20 -12.66
N LEU A 8 -16.43 -27.84 -12.57
CA LEU A 8 -15.48 -27.00 -13.29
C LEU A 8 -14.13 -27.02 -12.55
N PRO A 9 -13.02 -26.87 -13.25
CA PRO A 9 -11.73 -26.68 -12.61
C PRO A 9 -11.77 -25.50 -11.63
N ARG A 10 -11.26 -25.69 -10.42
CA ARG A 10 -11.18 -24.66 -9.38
C ARG A 10 -9.81 -24.01 -9.37
N ILE A 11 -9.79 -22.71 -9.61
CA ILE A 11 -8.59 -21.88 -9.51
C ILE A 11 -8.64 -21.10 -8.22
N VAL A 12 -7.67 -21.32 -7.33
CA VAL A 12 -7.48 -20.49 -6.14
C VAL A 12 -6.46 -19.39 -6.46
N VAL A 13 -6.83 -18.15 -6.16
CA VAL A 13 -5.96 -16.99 -6.31
C VAL A 13 -5.71 -16.39 -4.92
N ILE A 14 -4.45 -16.24 -4.53
CA ILE A 14 -4.06 -15.64 -3.26
C ILE A 14 -3.52 -14.24 -3.53
N GLY A 15 -4.29 -13.22 -3.14
CA GLY A 15 -3.95 -11.81 -3.29
C GLY A 15 -4.76 -11.08 -4.37
N GLY A 16 -5.50 -10.04 -3.96
CA GLY A 16 -6.32 -9.16 -4.79
C GLY A 16 -5.60 -7.88 -5.25
N GLY A 17 -4.27 -7.91 -5.31
CA GLY A 17 -3.44 -6.85 -5.88
C GLY A 17 -3.47 -6.83 -7.40
N PHE A 18 -2.53 -6.09 -8.03
CA PHE A 18 -2.48 -5.96 -9.50
C PHE A 18 -2.44 -7.30 -10.23
N GLY A 19 -1.55 -8.22 -9.81
CA GLY A 19 -1.39 -9.52 -10.46
C GLY A 19 -2.64 -10.39 -10.36
N GLY A 20 -3.23 -10.50 -9.16
CA GLY A 20 -4.44 -11.30 -8.96
C GLY A 20 -5.65 -10.74 -9.70
N VAL A 21 -5.86 -9.43 -9.65
CA VAL A 21 -6.96 -8.76 -10.39
C VAL A 21 -6.78 -8.92 -11.89
N ALA A 22 -5.57 -8.73 -12.42
CA ALA A 22 -5.29 -8.89 -13.85
C ALA A 22 -5.52 -10.33 -14.29
N PHE A 23 -5.02 -11.32 -13.54
CA PHE A 23 -5.25 -12.74 -13.81
C PHE A 23 -6.75 -13.05 -13.88
N ILE A 24 -7.51 -12.71 -12.85
CA ILE A 24 -8.95 -13.01 -12.78
C ILE A 24 -9.71 -12.35 -13.94
N LYS A 25 -9.38 -11.10 -14.30
CA LYS A 25 -10.00 -10.41 -15.45
C LYS A 25 -9.79 -11.17 -16.76
N ASN A 26 -8.61 -11.72 -16.99
CA ASN A 26 -8.33 -12.52 -18.20
C ASN A 26 -9.06 -13.88 -18.22
N MET A 27 -9.37 -14.43 -17.04
CA MET A 27 -10.06 -15.71 -16.89
C MET A 27 -11.60 -15.61 -16.87
N GLN A 28 -12.18 -14.41 -16.94
CA GLN A 28 -13.64 -14.19 -16.78
C GLN A 28 -14.53 -14.91 -17.81
N LYS A 29 -13.97 -15.26 -18.97
CA LYS A 29 -14.70 -15.93 -20.06
C LYS A 29 -14.54 -17.45 -20.02
N GLU A 30 -13.66 -17.96 -19.20
CA GLU A 30 -13.35 -19.38 -19.12
C GLU A 30 -14.36 -20.13 -18.23
N ALA A 31 -14.57 -21.41 -18.53
CA ALA A 31 -15.44 -22.29 -17.76
C ALA A 31 -14.72 -22.83 -16.53
N VAL A 32 -14.50 -21.95 -15.54
CA VAL A 32 -13.77 -22.27 -14.30
C VAL A 32 -14.50 -21.67 -13.07
N GLN A 33 -14.25 -22.24 -11.91
CA GLN A 33 -14.59 -21.62 -10.63
C GLN A 33 -13.35 -20.90 -10.10
N ILE A 34 -13.45 -19.59 -9.80
CA ILE A 34 -12.34 -18.81 -9.25
C ILE A 34 -12.65 -18.44 -7.80
N VAL A 35 -11.74 -18.76 -6.88
CA VAL A 35 -11.82 -18.37 -5.47
C VAL A 35 -10.65 -17.47 -5.14
N LEU A 36 -10.94 -16.18 -4.91
CA LEU A 36 -9.95 -15.20 -4.50
C LEU A 36 -9.91 -15.08 -2.98
N PHE A 37 -8.71 -15.24 -2.41
CA PHE A 37 -8.41 -14.92 -1.02
C PHE A 37 -7.60 -13.63 -0.94
N ASP A 38 -8.03 -12.70 -0.10
CA ASP A 38 -7.24 -11.54 0.29
C ASP A 38 -7.55 -11.16 1.75
N ARG A 39 -6.59 -10.53 2.42
CA ARG A 39 -6.76 -10.01 3.78
C ARG A 39 -7.65 -8.78 3.83
N HIS A 40 -7.74 -8.05 2.71
CA HIS A 40 -8.55 -6.86 2.52
C HIS A 40 -9.66 -7.13 1.51
N ASN A 41 -10.80 -6.48 1.67
CA ASN A 41 -11.93 -6.60 0.74
C ASN A 41 -11.87 -5.60 -0.43
N TYR A 42 -10.74 -4.93 -0.60
CA TYR A 42 -10.50 -3.92 -1.64
C TYR A 42 -9.16 -4.13 -2.34
N HIS A 43 -9.13 -3.72 -3.59
CA HIS A 43 -7.91 -3.53 -4.37
C HIS A 43 -7.37 -2.13 -4.14
N THR A 44 -6.07 -1.98 -3.94
CA THR A 44 -5.41 -0.69 -3.78
C THR A 44 -4.55 -0.36 -5.00
N PHE A 45 -4.73 0.83 -5.55
CA PHE A 45 -3.80 1.37 -6.54
C PHE A 45 -2.59 1.97 -5.83
N GLN A 46 -1.65 1.10 -5.47
CA GLN A 46 -0.49 1.43 -4.63
C GLN A 46 0.37 2.62 -5.12
N PRO A 47 0.55 2.87 -6.43
CA PRO A 47 1.36 4.00 -6.90
C PRO A 47 0.89 5.37 -6.40
N LEU A 48 -0.36 5.52 -5.98
CA LEU A 48 -0.90 6.78 -5.45
C LEU A 48 -1.00 6.84 -3.92
N LEU A 49 -0.38 5.90 -3.19
CA LEU A 49 -0.36 5.95 -1.72
C LEU A 49 0.33 7.20 -1.17
N TYR A 50 1.35 7.72 -1.87
CA TYR A 50 2.03 8.93 -1.46
C TYR A 50 1.10 10.15 -1.46
N GLN A 51 0.15 10.23 -2.39
CA GLN A 51 -0.85 11.30 -2.40
C GLN A 51 -1.83 11.21 -1.23
N VAL A 52 -2.20 9.99 -0.83
CA VAL A 52 -3.01 9.79 0.37
C VAL A 52 -2.23 10.21 1.62
N SER A 53 -0.95 9.84 1.71
CA SER A 53 -0.11 10.19 2.86
C SER A 53 0.27 11.67 2.95
N SER A 54 0.26 12.40 1.84
CA SER A 54 0.46 13.86 1.80
C SER A 54 -0.84 14.68 1.83
N ALA A 55 -1.97 14.04 2.14
CA ALA A 55 -3.31 14.66 2.18
C ALA A 55 -3.81 15.25 0.85
N SER A 56 -3.16 14.95 -0.28
CA SER A 56 -3.56 15.46 -1.60
C SER A 56 -4.61 14.59 -2.31
N LEU A 57 -4.89 13.37 -1.79
CA LEU A 57 -5.89 12.46 -2.35
C LEU A 57 -6.62 11.70 -1.25
N GLU A 58 -7.93 11.51 -1.40
CA GLU A 58 -8.71 10.70 -0.48
C GLU A 58 -8.50 9.18 -0.70
N PRO A 59 -8.52 8.35 0.38
CA PRO A 59 -8.22 6.92 0.30
C PRO A 59 -9.14 6.12 -0.62
N ASP A 60 -10.42 6.50 -0.70
CA ASP A 60 -11.43 5.83 -1.53
C ASP A 60 -11.19 6.01 -3.03
N SER A 61 -10.44 7.03 -3.42
CA SER A 61 -10.00 7.24 -4.81
C SER A 61 -9.04 6.15 -5.31
N ILE A 62 -8.34 5.48 -4.40
CA ILE A 62 -7.35 4.43 -4.73
C ILE A 62 -7.70 3.04 -4.20
N ALA A 63 -8.74 2.92 -3.38
CA ALA A 63 -9.18 1.66 -2.77
C ALA A 63 -10.56 1.25 -3.31
N TYR A 64 -10.59 0.21 -4.16
CA TYR A 64 -11.83 -0.19 -4.82
C TYR A 64 -12.27 -1.61 -4.39
N PRO A 65 -13.54 -1.81 -3.97
CA PRO A 65 -14.01 -3.10 -3.45
C PRO A 65 -13.86 -4.24 -4.45
N LEU A 66 -13.16 -5.32 -4.07
CA LEU A 66 -12.94 -6.50 -4.91
C LEU A 66 -14.25 -7.14 -5.40
N ARG A 67 -15.26 -7.21 -4.54
CA ARG A 67 -16.59 -7.71 -4.93
C ARG A 67 -17.25 -6.86 -6.01
N LYS A 68 -16.99 -5.55 -6.03
CA LYS A 68 -17.53 -4.64 -7.05
C LYS A 68 -16.81 -4.79 -8.38
N ILE A 69 -15.49 -5.03 -8.35
CA ILE A 69 -14.69 -5.32 -9.56
C ILE A 69 -15.24 -6.55 -10.28
N PHE A 70 -15.55 -7.61 -9.54
CA PHE A 70 -15.92 -8.92 -10.10
C PHE A 70 -17.41 -9.26 -10.00
N ARG A 71 -18.29 -8.31 -9.71
CA ARG A 71 -19.73 -8.55 -9.50
C ARG A 71 -20.45 -9.22 -10.66
N LYS A 72 -19.92 -9.08 -11.88
CA LYS A 72 -20.48 -9.66 -13.11
C LYS A 72 -19.80 -10.97 -13.52
N SER A 73 -18.77 -11.40 -12.82
CA SER A 73 -18.00 -12.61 -13.14
C SER A 73 -18.73 -13.85 -12.63
N LYS A 74 -19.14 -14.72 -13.54
CA LYS A 74 -19.76 -16.01 -13.18
C LYS A 74 -18.70 -16.94 -12.56
N GLY A 75 -19.09 -17.74 -11.57
CA GLY A 75 -18.17 -18.66 -10.90
C GLY A 75 -17.09 -18.02 -10.04
N PHE A 76 -17.16 -16.70 -9.80
CA PHE A 76 -16.22 -15.98 -8.95
C PHE A 76 -16.69 -15.93 -7.50
N HIS A 77 -15.80 -16.28 -6.58
CA HIS A 77 -16.02 -16.21 -5.14
C HIS A 77 -14.87 -15.47 -4.47
N PHE A 78 -15.20 -14.48 -3.66
CA PHE A 78 -14.23 -13.77 -2.84
C PHE A 78 -14.37 -14.16 -1.37
N ARG A 79 -13.24 -14.43 -0.71
CA ARG A 79 -13.14 -14.66 0.73
C ARG A 79 -12.10 -13.74 1.34
N MET A 80 -12.54 -12.89 2.26
CA MET A 80 -11.64 -12.08 3.07
C MET A 80 -11.04 -12.97 4.14
N ALA A 81 -9.82 -13.44 3.91
CA ALA A 81 -9.11 -14.35 4.80
C ALA A 81 -7.61 -14.34 4.53
N MET A 82 -6.84 -14.69 5.55
CA MET A 82 -5.42 -14.92 5.42
C MET A 82 -5.17 -16.40 5.08
N VAL A 83 -4.46 -16.65 3.99
CA VAL A 83 -3.93 -17.99 3.67
C VAL A 83 -2.62 -18.16 4.43
N ASN A 84 -2.55 -19.22 5.24
CA ASN A 84 -1.43 -19.48 6.14
C ASN A 84 -0.48 -20.55 5.60
N ARG A 85 -1.01 -21.50 4.84
CA ARG A 85 -0.24 -22.64 4.30
C ARG A 85 -0.83 -23.09 2.96
N VAL A 86 0.04 -23.52 2.08
CA VAL A 86 -0.28 -24.23 0.85
C VAL A 86 0.34 -25.63 0.93
N ASP A 87 -0.45 -26.65 0.60
CA ASP A 87 0.00 -28.00 0.40
C ASP A 87 -0.09 -28.30 -1.10
N SER A 88 1.06 -28.36 -1.77
CA SER A 88 1.13 -28.55 -3.21
C SER A 88 0.88 -29.99 -3.64
N GLU A 89 1.19 -30.98 -2.78
CA GLU A 89 0.98 -32.40 -3.06
C GLU A 89 -0.50 -32.73 -2.92
N ALA A 90 -1.12 -32.33 -1.81
CA ALA A 90 -2.56 -32.49 -1.59
C ALA A 90 -3.41 -31.51 -2.39
N LYS A 91 -2.82 -30.55 -3.11
CA LYS A 91 -3.51 -29.43 -3.81
C LYS A 91 -4.52 -28.73 -2.92
N LYS A 92 -4.10 -28.31 -1.74
CA LYS A 92 -4.95 -27.71 -0.72
C LYS A 92 -4.38 -26.40 -0.18
N VAL A 93 -5.23 -25.39 0.02
CA VAL A 93 -4.89 -24.17 0.75
C VAL A 93 -5.55 -24.18 2.12
N TYR A 94 -4.82 -23.68 3.13
CA TYR A 94 -5.29 -23.49 4.50
C TYR A 94 -5.35 -22.02 4.82
N SER A 95 -6.49 -21.58 5.31
CA SER A 95 -6.75 -20.19 5.63
C SER A 95 -7.32 -20.02 7.04
N SER A 96 -7.43 -18.78 7.51
CA SER A 96 -8.06 -18.43 8.79
C SER A 96 -9.54 -18.85 8.90
N ILE A 97 -10.17 -19.23 7.80
CA ILE A 97 -11.60 -19.61 7.75
C ILE A 97 -11.83 -21.07 7.27
N GLY A 98 -10.78 -21.89 7.27
CA GLY A 98 -10.82 -23.30 6.88
C GLY A 98 -9.95 -23.61 5.65
N GLU A 99 -10.14 -24.79 5.10
CA GLU A 99 -9.36 -25.31 3.98
C GLU A 99 -10.17 -25.39 2.68
N LEU A 100 -9.48 -25.38 1.53
CA LEU A 100 -10.08 -25.51 0.21
C LEU A 100 -9.13 -26.24 -0.75
N ASP A 101 -9.68 -27.22 -1.47
CA ASP A 101 -8.98 -27.91 -2.55
C ASP A 101 -8.95 -27.04 -3.81
N TYR A 102 -7.91 -27.21 -4.63
CA TYR A 102 -7.76 -26.52 -5.90
C TYR A 102 -7.20 -27.45 -6.99
N ASP A 103 -7.56 -27.14 -8.25
CA ASP A 103 -6.88 -27.74 -9.42
C ASP A 103 -5.66 -26.89 -9.82
N TYR A 104 -5.81 -25.57 -9.75
CA TYR A 104 -4.77 -24.59 -10.07
C TYR A 104 -4.65 -23.56 -8.95
N LEU A 105 -3.42 -23.13 -8.70
CA LEU A 105 -3.11 -22.12 -7.70
C LEU A 105 -2.33 -20.96 -8.32
N VAL A 106 -2.77 -19.73 -8.02
CA VAL A 106 -2.08 -18.49 -8.39
C VAL A 106 -1.66 -17.75 -7.11
N ILE A 107 -0.37 -17.59 -6.92
CA ILE A 107 0.19 -16.84 -5.79
C ILE A 107 0.52 -15.42 -6.27
N ALA A 108 -0.30 -14.45 -5.87
CA ALA A 108 -0.22 -13.04 -6.24
C ALA A 108 -0.16 -12.13 -5.00
N THR A 109 0.56 -12.57 -3.97
CA THR A 109 0.62 -11.92 -2.64
C THR A 109 1.38 -10.60 -2.61
N GLY A 110 2.02 -10.24 -3.73
CA GLY A 110 2.81 -9.00 -3.85
C GLY A 110 4.08 -9.02 -3.01
N THR A 111 4.47 -7.83 -2.53
CA THR A 111 5.67 -7.61 -1.74
C THR A 111 5.34 -6.93 -0.42
N ARG A 112 6.26 -6.99 0.52
CA ARG A 112 6.23 -6.24 1.78
C ARG A 112 7.41 -5.30 1.86
N THR A 113 7.36 -4.33 2.76
CA THR A 113 8.49 -3.43 3.04
C THR A 113 9.70 -4.25 3.47
N ASN A 114 10.85 -3.96 2.85
CA ASN A 114 12.13 -4.53 3.22
C ASN A 114 12.99 -3.42 3.86
N PHE A 115 13.48 -3.67 5.05
CA PHE A 115 14.34 -2.75 5.79
C PHE A 115 15.82 -3.12 5.68
N PHE A 116 16.16 -4.11 4.83
CA PHE A 116 17.53 -4.58 4.57
C PHE A 116 18.33 -4.91 5.83
N GLY A 117 17.64 -5.42 6.87
CA GLY A 117 18.25 -5.75 8.16
C GLY A 117 18.55 -4.54 9.06
N ASN A 118 18.14 -3.34 8.67
CA ASN A 118 18.33 -2.15 9.52
C ASN A 118 17.18 -2.05 10.55
N GLU A 119 17.45 -2.52 11.76
CA GLU A 119 16.47 -2.54 12.86
C GLU A 119 16.07 -1.13 13.30
N ASN A 120 16.97 -0.15 13.23
CA ASN A 120 16.66 1.24 13.59
C ASN A 120 15.67 1.85 12.59
N VAL A 121 15.88 1.66 11.28
CA VAL A 121 14.91 2.10 10.28
C VAL A 121 13.58 1.40 10.49
N GLN A 122 13.58 0.09 10.74
CA GLN A 122 12.34 -0.64 11.01
C GLN A 122 11.59 -0.12 12.24
N LYS A 123 12.32 0.23 13.31
CA LYS A 123 11.75 0.69 14.58
C LYS A 123 11.21 2.11 14.52
N TYR A 124 11.92 3.01 13.82
CA TYR A 124 11.65 4.45 13.87
C TYR A 124 11.01 5.01 12.60
N SER A 125 10.81 4.19 11.56
CA SER A 125 10.13 4.63 10.35
C SER A 125 8.69 4.11 10.25
N MET A 126 7.90 4.81 9.46
CA MET A 126 6.55 4.40 9.08
C MET A 126 6.56 3.87 7.65
N PRO A 127 6.31 2.57 7.43
CA PRO A 127 6.25 2.03 6.07
C PRO A 127 5.01 2.52 5.32
N MET A 128 5.13 2.72 3.99
CA MET A 128 4.03 3.14 3.13
C MET A 128 3.73 2.06 2.07
N LYS A 129 2.94 1.06 2.44
CA LYS A 129 2.60 -0.08 1.57
C LYS A 129 1.10 -0.35 1.51
N THR A 130 0.35 0.13 2.48
CA THR A 130 -1.10 -0.09 2.62
C THR A 130 -1.83 1.22 2.90
N VAL A 131 -3.14 1.27 2.62
CA VAL A 131 -3.98 2.44 2.91
C VAL A 131 -3.92 2.84 4.40
N PRO A 132 -4.05 1.92 5.38
CA PRO A 132 -3.91 2.31 6.78
C PRO A 132 -2.54 2.92 7.11
N GLN A 133 -1.45 2.43 6.51
CA GLN A 133 -0.12 3.00 6.72
C GLN A 133 -0.01 4.42 6.13
N ALA A 134 -0.56 4.66 4.94
CA ALA A 134 -0.59 5.99 4.34
C ALA A 134 -1.41 6.98 5.20
N LEU A 135 -2.56 6.54 5.74
CA LEU A 135 -3.38 7.35 6.64
C LEU A 135 -2.67 7.66 7.96
N ASN A 136 -1.93 6.72 8.53
CA ASN A 136 -1.13 6.96 9.72
C ASN A 136 -0.03 8.00 9.46
N ILE A 137 0.65 7.93 8.29
CA ILE A 137 1.63 8.94 7.90
C ILE A 137 0.97 10.31 7.73
N ARG A 138 -0.19 10.38 7.03
CA ARG A 138 -0.99 11.61 6.89
C ARG A 138 -1.30 12.24 8.25
N SER A 139 -1.82 11.42 9.16
CA SER A 139 -2.17 11.88 10.51
C SER A 139 -0.96 12.43 11.27
N LEU A 140 0.20 11.76 11.18
CA LEU A 140 1.42 12.21 11.83
C LEU A 140 1.93 13.54 11.23
N ILE A 141 1.92 13.68 9.89
CA ILE A 141 2.34 14.92 9.23
C ILE A 141 1.49 16.10 9.71
N LEU A 142 0.16 15.93 9.66
CA LEU A 142 -0.76 17.01 10.07
C LEU A 142 -0.62 17.33 11.56
N GLN A 143 -0.54 16.33 12.43
CA GLN A 143 -0.33 16.55 13.87
C GLN A 143 0.98 17.29 14.15
N ASN A 144 2.07 16.91 13.47
CA ASN A 144 3.35 17.59 13.65
C ASN A 144 3.29 19.07 13.24
N ILE A 145 2.55 19.41 12.18
CA ILE A 145 2.40 20.78 11.74
C ILE A 145 1.57 21.59 12.76
N GLU A 146 0.48 21.02 13.30
CA GLU A 146 -0.30 21.65 14.37
C GLU A 146 0.53 21.87 15.64
N GLU A 147 1.35 20.90 16.05
CA GLU A 147 2.27 21.06 17.17
C GLU A 147 3.33 22.13 16.91
N ALA A 148 3.83 22.22 15.68
CA ALA A 148 4.77 23.25 15.27
C ALA A 148 4.16 24.66 15.35
N ASP A 149 2.90 24.82 14.96
CA ASP A 149 2.22 26.11 14.92
C ASP A 149 2.07 26.73 16.32
N ILE A 150 1.81 25.91 17.33
CA ILE A 150 1.69 26.34 18.74
C ILE A 150 3.01 26.36 19.51
N CYS A 151 4.10 25.82 18.94
CA CYS A 151 5.39 25.69 19.60
C CYS A 151 6.17 27.02 19.59
N ALA A 152 6.44 27.59 20.75
CA ALA A 152 7.20 28.83 20.87
C ALA A 152 8.73 28.64 20.79
N ASP A 153 9.24 27.44 21.13
CA ASP A 153 10.68 27.12 21.05
C ASP A 153 11.03 26.70 19.62
N LEU A 154 11.86 27.47 18.94
CA LEU A 154 12.26 27.22 17.56
C LEU A 154 13.03 25.90 17.38
N ASN A 155 13.79 25.45 18.39
CA ASN A 155 14.52 24.19 18.31
C ASN A 155 13.58 22.99 18.44
N GLU A 156 12.57 23.09 19.28
CA GLU A 156 11.51 22.06 19.36
C GLU A 156 10.62 22.09 18.11
N ARG A 157 10.24 23.28 17.63
CA ARG A 157 9.46 23.45 16.38
C ARG A 157 10.14 22.79 15.19
N LYS A 158 11.46 22.91 15.06
CA LYS A 158 12.23 22.28 13.99
C LYS A 158 12.07 20.76 13.98
N LYS A 159 11.95 20.09 15.12
CA LYS A 159 11.76 18.64 15.21
C LYS A 159 10.44 18.20 14.58
N TYR A 160 9.38 18.99 14.76
CA TYR A 160 8.07 18.71 14.15
C TYR A 160 8.05 18.94 12.63
N LEU A 161 8.86 19.89 12.15
CA LEU A 161 8.91 20.30 10.73
C LEU A 161 10.02 19.59 9.93
N THR A 162 10.77 18.66 10.53
CA THR A 162 11.80 17.89 9.83
C THR A 162 11.29 16.51 9.45
N PHE A 163 11.14 16.26 8.15
CA PHE A 163 10.67 14.99 7.59
C PHE A 163 11.82 14.28 6.89
N VAL A 164 12.06 13.02 7.29
CA VAL A 164 13.11 12.18 6.72
C VAL A 164 12.48 11.00 5.96
N ILE A 165 12.82 10.86 4.70
CA ILE A 165 12.36 9.79 3.81
C ILE A 165 13.52 8.85 3.56
N ALA A 166 13.39 7.58 3.96
CA ALA A 166 14.40 6.55 3.75
C ALA A 166 14.10 5.74 2.50
N GLY A 167 14.97 5.86 1.48
CA GLY A 167 14.91 5.17 0.20
C GLY A 167 14.61 6.08 -0.98
N GLY A 168 15.54 6.14 -1.93
CA GLY A 168 15.49 6.96 -3.15
C GLY A 168 14.85 6.27 -4.36
N GLY A 169 14.03 5.25 -4.13
CA GLY A 169 13.18 4.64 -5.17
C GLY A 169 11.98 5.55 -5.54
N PRO A 170 11.13 5.11 -6.51
CA PRO A 170 9.98 5.91 -6.98
C PRO A 170 9.11 6.45 -5.84
N THR A 171 8.73 5.59 -4.90
CA THR A 171 7.88 5.98 -3.77
C THR A 171 8.49 7.08 -2.89
N GLY A 172 9.80 7.00 -2.60
CA GLY A 172 10.48 8.02 -1.79
C GLY A 172 10.60 9.35 -2.51
N VAL A 173 10.91 9.32 -3.81
CA VAL A 173 10.99 10.53 -4.64
C VAL A 173 9.62 11.19 -4.77
N GLU A 174 8.57 10.41 -5.03
CA GLU A 174 7.18 10.89 -5.09
C GLU A 174 6.72 11.50 -3.77
N MET A 175 7.05 10.86 -2.64
CA MET A 175 6.71 11.40 -1.31
C MET A 175 7.46 12.68 -1.00
N ALA A 176 8.76 12.76 -1.34
CA ALA A 176 9.55 13.98 -1.17
C ALA A 176 8.99 15.15 -2.00
N GLY A 177 8.62 14.86 -3.25
CA GLY A 177 7.95 15.83 -4.12
C GLY A 177 6.62 16.32 -3.55
N ALA A 178 5.78 15.41 -3.07
CA ALA A 178 4.48 15.74 -2.49
C ALA A 178 4.61 16.58 -1.20
N LEU A 179 5.59 16.30 -0.34
CA LEU A 179 5.87 17.13 0.84
C LEU A 179 6.43 18.52 0.46
N ALA A 180 7.23 18.61 -0.60
CA ALA A 180 7.71 19.88 -1.11
C ALA A 180 6.55 20.75 -1.69
N GLU A 181 5.61 20.12 -2.39
CA GLU A 181 4.39 20.78 -2.86
C GLU A 181 3.49 21.20 -1.69
N PHE A 182 3.31 20.36 -0.69
CA PHE A 182 2.56 20.67 0.53
C PHE A 182 3.15 21.91 1.21
N ARG A 183 4.47 21.94 1.42
CA ARG A 183 5.18 23.08 1.99
C ARG A 183 4.89 24.38 1.24
N LYS A 184 4.96 24.34 -0.09
CA LYS A 184 4.80 25.54 -0.95
C LYS A 184 3.35 26.00 -1.04
N SER A 185 2.39 25.06 -1.08
CA SER A 185 1.00 25.39 -1.43
C SER A 185 0.08 25.50 -0.22
N ILE A 186 0.29 24.66 0.81
CA ILE A 186 -0.62 24.54 1.95
C ILE A 186 -0.06 25.26 3.17
N LEU A 187 1.20 25.00 3.53
CA LEU A 187 1.80 25.55 4.73
C LEU A 187 1.70 27.08 4.76
N HIS A 188 1.98 27.73 3.63
CA HIS A 188 1.91 29.19 3.51
C HIS A 188 0.50 29.76 3.73
N HIS A 189 -0.55 29.05 3.32
CA HIS A 189 -1.92 29.52 3.43
C HIS A 189 -2.55 29.24 4.79
N ASP A 190 -2.36 28.03 5.29
CA ASP A 190 -3.07 27.53 6.46
C ASP A 190 -2.32 27.82 7.77
N TYR A 191 -0.99 27.99 7.69
CA TYR A 191 -0.10 28.18 8.84
C TYR A 191 0.78 29.43 8.67
N PRO A 192 0.21 30.66 8.76
CA PRO A 192 0.91 31.89 8.42
C PRO A 192 2.09 32.24 9.35
N PHE A 193 2.18 31.60 10.52
CA PHE A 193 3.29 31.77 11.47
C PHE A 193 4.44 30.77 11.28
N ILE A 194 4.33 29.87 10.31
CA ILE A 194 5.37 28.91 9.95
C ILE A 194 5.94 29.34 8.57
N SER A 195 7.23 29.68 8.53
CA SER A 195 7.91 29.95 7.27
C SER A 195 8.12 28.66 6.47
N GLU A 196 8.02 28.73 5.13
CA GLU A 196 8.37 27.62 4.24
C GLU A 196 9.78 27.07 4.50
N SER A 197 10.73 27.94 4.87
CA SER A 197 12.12 27.57 5.18
C SER A 197 12.28 26.76 6.46
N GLU A 198 11.28 26.76 7.35
CA GLU A 198 11.32 25.96 8.58
C GLU A 198 11.01 24.50 8.34
N MET A 199 10.24 24.17 7.29
CA MET A 199 9.94 22.79 6.93
C MET A 199 11.04 22.17 6.07
N GLU A 200 11.76 21.21 6.62
CA GLU A 200 12.85 20.49 5.96
C GLU A 200 12.38 19.09 5.50
N VAL A 201 12.69 18.74 4.26
CA VAL A 201 12.42 17.38 3.70
C VAL A 201 13.73 16.78 3.25
N HIS A 202 14.14 15.69 3.89
CA HIS A 202 15.38 14.99 3.60
C HIS A 202 15.08 13.64 2.96
N LEU A 203 15.58 13.39 1.74
CA LEU A 203 15.53 12.10 1.08
C LEU A 203 16.89 11.43 1.19
N ILE A 204 16.94 10.29 1.87
CA ILE A 204 18.18 9.53 2.14
C ILE A 204 18.16 8.25 1.30
N GLU A 205 19.22 8.06 0.50
CA GLU A 205 19.45 6.85 -0.29
C GLU A 205 20.80 6.23 0.06
N GLY A 206 20.83 4.90 0.20
CA GLY A 206 22.05 4.16 0.49
C GLY A 206 22.92 3.87 -0.73
N GLY A 207 22.39 4.05 -1.93
CA GLY A 207 23.10 3.88 -3.19
C GLY A 207 23.71 5.20 -3.72
N ASP A 208 24.34 5.11 -4.87
CA ASP A 208 25.03 6.23 -5.52
C ASP A 208 24.09 7.17 -6.29
N ARG A 209 22.84 6.79 -6.49
CA ARG A 209 21.85 7.61 -7.18
C ARG A 209 20.39 7.29 -6.78
N LEU A 210 19.53 8.29 -6.92
CA LEU A 210 18.08 8.11 -6.86
C LEU A 210 17.58 7.33 -8.08
N LEU A 211 16.44 6.66 -7.93
CA LEU A 211 15.76 5.93 -9.01
C LEU A 211 16.69 4.94 -9.73
N SER A 212 17.51 4.21 -8.97
CA SER A 212 18.54 3.32 -9.49
C SER A 212 18.01 2.26 -10.46
N ALA A 213 16.74 1.87 -10.37
CA ALA A 213 16.09 0.93 -11.27
C ALA A 213 15.66 1.54 -12.62
N MET A 214 15.75 2.86 -12.79
CA MET A 214 15.42 3.54 -14.04
C MET A 214 16.67 3.69 -14.92
N SER A 215 16.49 3.77 -16.26
CA SER A 215 17.59 4.00 -17.20
C SER A 215 18.32 5.31 -16.87
N LYS A 216 19.64 5.32 -17.08
CA LYS A 216 20.40 6.58 -17.15
C LYS A 216 20.03 7.25 -18.47
N THR A 217 19.47 8.42 -18.42
CA THR A 217 19.36 9.32 -19.60
C THR A 217 20.71 9.89 -19.93
#